data_266db9275350dc926a5c46e52f83c101
#
_entry.id   266db9275350dc926a5c46e52f83c101
#
_cell.length_a   1.000
_cell.length_b   1.000
_cell.length_c   1.000
_cell.angle_alpha   90.00
_cell.angle_beta   90.00
_cell.angle_gamma   90.00
#
_symmetry.space_group_name_H-M   'P 1'
#
loop_
_entity.id
_entity.type
_entity.pdbx_description
1 polymer ?
#
loop_
_entity_poly.entity_id
_entity_poly.type
_entity_poly.pdbx_seq_one_letter_code
_entity_poly.pdbx_strand_id
1 'polypeptide(L)'
;MEEKKTQTVCPYAKKCGGCQYQGVPYSAQLKKKQNQVQGLLKKFGNVKPVIGMKDPYFYRNKVHAVFDRDRKGNIISGIYEAGTHRVVSIEQCLIEDKKSQEIIRTIRGMLKSF
;
A
#
# COMPACT_ATOMS: atom_id res chain seq x y z
N MET A 1 -13.42 15.05 -23.04
CA MET A 1 -13.76 14.94 -21.61
C MET A 1 -12.93 13.82 -21.04
N GLU A 2 -11.94 14.15 -20.25
CA GLU A 2 -11.25 13.13 -19.47
C GLU A 2 -12.22 12.62 -18.42
N GLU A 3 -12.61 11.36 -18.52
CA GLU A 3 -13.26 10.68 -17.44
C GLU A 3 -12.37 10.81 -16.21
N LYS A 4 -12.81 11.58 -15.22
CA LYS A 4 -12.25 11.51 -13.89
C LYS A 4 -12.46 10.07 -13.41
N LYS A 5 -11.48 9.20 -13.66
CA LYS A 5 -11.42 7.93 -12.97
C LYS A 5 -11.45 8.27 -11.49
N THR A 6 -12.57 8.04 -10.84
CA THR A 6 -12.72 8.16 -9.41
C THR A 6 -11.64 7.29 -8.79
N GLN A 7 -10.66 7.93 -8.21
CA GLN A 7 -9.56 7.22 -7.57
C GLN A 7 -10.12 6.42 -6.39
N THR A 8 -9.89 5.13 -6.42
CA THR A 8 -10.23 4.26 -5.29
C THR A 8 -9.35 4.62 -4.11
N VAL A 9 -9.95 5.16 -3.05
CA VAL A 9 -9.24 5.50 -1.83
C VAL A 9 -9.22 4.29 -0.90
N CYS A 10 -8.04 3.94 -0.41
CA CYS A 10 -7.89 2.87 0.57
C CYS A 10 -8.58 3.25 1.88
N PRO A 11 -9.48 2.41 2.43
CA PRO A 11 -10.18 2.72 3.67
C PRO A 11 -9.25 2.80 4.89
N TYR A 12 -8.04 2.27 4.81
CA TYR A 12 -7.05 2.28 5.89
C TYR A 12 -6.01 3.40 5.76
N ALA A 13 -6.15 4.30 4.79
CA ALA A 13 -5.15 5.31 4.42
C ALA A 13 -4.70 6.20 5.60
N LYS A 14 -5.59 6.49 6.54
CA LYS A 14 -5.29 7.36 7.70
C LYS A 14 -4.45 6.67 8.77
N LYS A 15 -4.47 5.36 8.86
CA LYS A 15 -3.85 4.60 9.96
C LYS A 15 -2.70 3.72 9.50
N CYS A 16 -2.84 3.06 8.34
CA CYS A 16 -1.85 2.14 7.84
C CYS A 16 -0.54 2.83 7.45
N GLY A 17 0.59 2.30 7.93
CA GLY A 17 1.93 2.80 7.60
C GLY A 17 2.52 2.26 6.30
N GLY A 18 1.77 1.48 5.52
CA GLY A 18 2.28 0.78 4.35
C GLY A 18 2.48 1.62 3.09
N CYS A 19 1.86 2.79 2.99
CA CYS A 19 1.87 3.64 1.80
C CYS A 19 2.23 5.08 2.12
N GLN A 20 3.08 5.67 1.28
CA GLN A 20 3.47 7.08 1.40
C GLN A 20 2.56 8.03 0.60
N TYR A 21 1.99 7.56 -0.49
CA TYR A 21 1.25 8.39 -1.46
C TYR A 21 -0.23 8.03 -1.53
N GLN A 22 -0.76 7.36 -0.55
CA GLN A 22 -2.17 6.99 -0.53
C GLN A 22 -3.06 8.23 -0.56
N GLY A 23 -4.06 8.22 -1.44
CA GLY A 23 -4.95 9.36 -1.65
C GLY A 23 -4.44 10.41 -2.64
N VAL A 24 -3.19 10.31 -3.10
CA VAL A 24 -2.65 11.20 -4.15
C VAL A 24 -2.97 10.59 -5.51
N PRO A 25 -3.55 11.34 -6.48
CA PRO A 25 -3.77 10.84 -7.83
C PRO A 25 -2.49 10.28 -8.45
N TYR A 26 -2.59 9.15 -9.16
CA TYR A 26 -1.40 8.47 -9.68
C TYR A 26 -0.55 9.36 -10.62
N SER A 27 -1.20 10.17 -11.47
CA SER A 27 -0.50 11.14 -12.32
C SER A 27 0.30 12.15 -11.48
N ALA A 28 -0.24 12.60 -10.36
CA ALA A 28 0.46 13.50 -9.43
C ALA A 28 1.60 12.80 -8.71
N GLN A 29 1.47 11.53 -8.37
CA GLN A 29 2.55 10.72 -7.81
C GLN A 29 3.73 10.61 -8.79
N LEU A 30 3.45 10.32 -10.06
CA LEU A 30 4.46 10.23 -11.10
C LEU A 30 5.20 11.57 -11.28
N LYS A 31 4.46 12.68 -11.28
CA LYS A 31 5.04 14.02 -11.39
C LYS A 31 5.95 14.35 -10.19
N LYS A 32 5.53 14.03 -8.98
CA LYS A 32 6.35 14.20 -7.77
C LYS A 32 7.66 13.41 -7.86
N LYS A 33 7.58 12.15 -8.24
CA LYS A 33 8.75 11.29 -8.39
C LYS A 33 9.69 11.79 -9.49
N GLN A 34 9.14 12.20 -10.62
CA GLN A 34 9.90 12.81 -11.72
C GLN A 34 10.67 14.04 -11.23
N ASN A 35 9.99 14.97 -10.56
CA ASN A 35 10.60 16.20 -10.06
C ASN A 35 11.67 15.92 -9.01
N GLN A 36 11.47 14.95 -8.14
CA GLN A 36 12.43 14.56 -7.12
C GLN A 36 13.71 14.02 -7.75
N VAL A 37 13.60 13.12 -8.71
CA VAL A 37 14.77 12.54 -9.41
C VAL A 37 15.48 13.58 -10.24
N GLN A 38 14.76 14.45 -10.94
CA GLN A 38 15.35 15.56 -11.69
C GLN A 38 16.14 16.51 -10.79
N GLY A 39 15.59 16.84 -9.62
CA GLY A 39 16.28 17.67 -8.65
C GLY A 39 17.60 17.09 -8.15
N LEU A 40 17.65 15.77 -7.97
CA LEU A 40 18.84 15.06 -7.52
C LEU A 40 19.89 14.87 -8.63
N LEU A 41 19.47 14.65 -9.87
CA LEU A 41 20.34 14.23 -10.96
C LEU A 41 20.63 15.31 -12.03
N LYS A 42 20.01 16.48 -11.93
CA LYS A 42 20.15 17.55 -12.96
C LYS A 42 21.60 17.95 -13.25
N LYS A 43 22.50 17.83 -12.26
CA LYS A 43 23.92 18.13 -12.43
C LYS A 43 24.66 17.12 -13.34
N PHE A 44 24.10 15.93 -13.47
CA PHE A 44 24.74 14.83 -14.20
C PHE A 44 24.15 14.62 -15.59
N GLY A 45 22.97 15.14 -15.86
CA GLY A 45 22.32 15.01 -17.16
C GLY A 45 20.81 15.16 -17.09
N ASN A 46 20.16 14.94 -18.23
CA ASN A 46 18.71 15.00 -18.34
C ASN A 46 18.08 13.68 -17.88
N VAL A 47 17.05 13.79 -17.06
CA VAL A 47 16.25 12.64 -16.64
C VAL A 47 15.09 12.44 -17.64
N LYS A 48 15.00 11.26 -18.21
CA LYS A 48 13.89 10.91 -19.10
C LYS A 48 12.57 10.86 -18.33
N PRO A 49 11.42 11.02 -19.03
CA PRO A 49 10.12 10.91 -18.38
C PRO A 49 9.95 9.60 -17.64
N VAL A 50 9.33 9.67 -16.46
CA VAL A 50 9.03 8.48 -15.65
C VAL A 50 8.07 7.56 -16.41
N ILE A 51 8.34 6.26 -16.33
CA ILE A 51 7.47 5.23 -16.89
C ILE A 51 6.49 4.80 -15.82
N GLY A 52 5.21 5.11 -16.02
CA GLY A 52 4.16 4.73 -15.10
C GLY A 52 3.66 3.31 -15.32
N MET A 53 3.05 2.74 -14.29
CA MET A 53 2.33 1.47 -14.38
C MET A 53 0.97 1.68 -15.05
N LYS A 54 0.58 0.77 -15.90
CA LYS A 54 -0.74 0.79 -16.53
C LYS A 54 -1.87 0.56 -15.50
N ASP A 55 -1.63 -0.36 -14.57
CA ASP A 55 -2.52 -0.65 -13.44
C ASP A 55 -1.70 -0.64 -12.15
N PRO A 56 -1.74 0.45 -11.35
CA PRO A 56 -0.91 0.61 -10.16
C PRO A 56 -1.51 -0.05 -8.91
N TYR A 57 -2.23 -1.14 -9.07
CA TYR A 57 -2.84 -1.90 -7.97
C TYR A 57 -2.31 -3.33 -7.94
N PHE A 58 -2.33 -3.93 -6.75
CA PHE A 58 -1.99 -5.34 -6.52
C PHE A 58 -0.63 -5.77 -7.08
N TYR A 59 0.33 -4.85 -7.09
CA TYR A 59 1.66 -5.07 -7.69
C TYR A 59 2.73 -5.53 -6.69
N ARG A 60 2.47 -5.41 -5.38
CA ARG A 60 3.47 -5.69 -4.35
C ARG A 60 3.54 -7.18 -4.06
N ASN A 61 4.63 -7.83 -4.49
CA ASN A 61 4.86 -9.26 -4.29
C ASN A 61 5.41 -9.58 -2.90
N LYS A 62 6.25 -8.71 -2.35
CA LYS A 62 6.80 -8.88 -1.00
C LYS A 62 5.87 -8.21 -0.01
N VAL A 63 5.24 -9.03 0.83
CA VAL A 63 4.26 -8.59 1.81
C VAL A 63 4.72 -9.01 3.21
N HIS A 64 4.66 -8.07 4.14
CA HIS A 64 4.93 -8.31 5.56
C HIS A 64 3.65 -8.16 6.36
N ALA A 65 2.90 -9.23 6.51
CA ALA A 65 1.73 -9.24 7.37
C ALA A 65 2.12 -9.49 8.83
N VAL A 66 1.52 -8.73 9.72
CA VAL A 66 1.67 -8.90 11.18
C VAL A 66 0.38 -9.47 11.72
N PHE A 67 0.48 -10.52 12.55
CA PHE A 67 -0.65 -11.10 13.24
C PHE A 67 -0.62 -10.66 14.70
N ASP A 68 -1.79 -10.34 15.25
CA ASP A 68 -1.94 -9.89 16.63
C ASP A 68 -3.35 -10.24 17.11
N ARG A 69 -3.66 -9.91 18.35
CA ARG A 69 -5.00 -10.02 18.92
C ARG A 69 -5.56 -8.62 19.18
N ASP A 70 -6.84 -8.45 18.89
CA ASP A 70 -7.55 -7.23 19.28
C ASP A 70 -7.92 -7.27 20.78
N ARG A 71 -8.57 -6.21 21.26
CA ARG A 71 -8.99 -6.13 22.67
C ARG A 71 -10.00 -7.20 23.09
N LYS A 72 -10.72 -7.78 22.13
CA LYS A 72 -11.67 -8.85 22.34
C LYS A 72 -11.04 -10.25 22.25
N GLY A 73 -9.74 -10.33 21.98
CA GLY A 73 -9.01 -11.58 21.81
C GLY A 73 -9.11 -12.21 20.42
N ASN A 74 -9.72 -11.55 19.46
CA ASN A 74 -9.78 -12.02 18.07
C ASN A 74 -8.43 -11.87 17.37
N ILE A 75 -8.08 -12.86 16.55
CA ILE A 75 -6.87 -12.75 15.72
C ILE A 75 -7.11 -11.75 14.58
N ILE A 76 -6.23 -10.77 14.49
CA ILE A 76 -6.20 -9.79 13.41
C ILE A 76 -4.91 -9.91 12.63
N SER A 77 -4.92 -9.45 11.39
CA SER A 77 -3.73 -9.36 10.55
C SER A 77 -3.74 -8.04 9.80
N GLY A 78 -2.57 -7.49 9.59
CA GLY A 78 -2.42 -6.24 8.86
C GLY A 78 -1.02 -5.68 8.93
N ILE A 79 -0.93 -4.37 8.93
CA ILE A 79 0.32 -3.60 8.91
C ILE A 79 0.34 -2.69 10.14
N TYR A 80 1.50 -2.37 10.63
CA TYR A 80 1.65 -1.41 11.72
C TYR A 80 1.15 -0.02 11.33
N GLU A 81 0.45 0.64 12.24
CA GLU A 81 0.19 2.06 12.16
C GLU A 81 1.52 2.82 12.15
N ALA A 82 1.64 3.86 11.33
CA ALA A 82 2.87 4.61 11.17
C ALA A 82 3.43 5.09 12.52
N GLY A 83 4.72 4.83 12.75
CA GLY A 83 5.42 5.21 13.98
C GLY A 83 5.04 4.40 15.23
N THR A 84 4.32 3.30 15.09
CA THR A 84 3.85 2.46 16.22
C THR A 84 4.04 0.98 15.94
N HIS A 85 3.81 0.15 16.96
CA HIS A 85 3.69 -1.30 16.84
C HIS A 85 2.23 -1.78 16.97
N ARG A 86 1.27 -0.86 16.75
CA ARG A 86 -0.15 -1.22 16.72
C ARG A 86 -0.51 -1.72 15.33
N VAL A 87 -1.14 -2.90 15.27
CA VAL A 87 -1.56 -3.51 14.02
C VAL A 87 -2.89 -2.90 13.58
N VAL A 88 -2.92 -2.36 12.36
CA VAL A 88 -4.16 -1.98 11.69
C VAL A 88 -4.73 -3.23 11.04
N SER A 89 -5.91 -3.67 11.48
CA SER A 89 -6.59 -4.83 10.91
C SER A 89 -7.01 -4.53 9.47
N ILE A 90 -6.47 -5.28 8.51
CA ILE A 90 -6.71 -5.08 7.08
C ILE A 90 -7.36 -6.33 6.49
N GLU A 91 -8.56 -6.16 5.91
CA GLU A 91 -9.25 -7.23 5.19
C GLU A 91 -8.80 -7.30 3.73
N GLN A 92 -8.57 -6.15 3.11
CA GLN A 92 -8.09 -6.08 1.72
C GLN A 92 -7.16 -4.89 1.54
N CYS A 93 -5.99 -5.13 0.97
CA CYS A 93 -5.03 -4.09 0.57
C CYS A 93 -5.08 -3.90 -0.95
N LEU A 94 -5.09 -2.63 -1.39
CA LEU A 94 -5.18 -2.31 -2.83
C LEU A 94 -3.86 -2.48 -3.58
N ILE A 95 -2.74 -2.63 -2.88
CA ILE A 95 -1.41 -2.73 -3.52
C ILE A 95 -0.74 -4.09 -3.32
N GLU A 96 -1.12 -4.85 -2.30
CA GLU A 96 -0.59 -6.20 -2.07
C GLU A 96 -1.15 -7.18 -3.10
N ASP A 97 -0.32 -8.14 -3.52
CA ASP A 97 -0.73 -9.23 -4.41
C ASP A 97 -1.96 -9.96 -3.85
N LYS A 98 -2.94 -10.22 -4.72
CA LYS A 98 -4.22 -10.84 -4.31
C LYS A 98 -4.04 -12.23 -3.71
N LYS A 99 -3.13 -13.04 -4.27
CA LYS A 99 -2.85 -14.38 -3.78
C LYS A 99 -2.22 -14.35 -2.39
N SER A 100 -1.30 -13.42 -2.18
CA SER A 100 -0.69 -13.21 -0.86
C SER A 100 -1.73 -12.84 0.19
N GLN A 101 -2.69 -11.99 -0.15
CA GLN A 101 -3.78 -11.63 0.76
C GLN A 101 -4.68 -12.82 1.11
N GLU A 102 -4.98 -13.65 0.12
CA GLU A 102 -5.76 -14.90 0.33
C GLU A 102 -5.05 -15.83 1.31
N ILE A 103 -3.73 -16.02 1.14
CA ILE A 103 -2.90 -16.84 2.02
C ILE A 103 -2.91 -16.29 3.44
N ILE A 104 -2.74 -14.98 3.60
CA ILE A 104 -2.76 -14.30 4.91
C ILE A 104 -4.10 -14.52 5.62
N ARG A 105 -5.22 -14.35 4.92
CA ARG A 105 -6.56 -14.58 5.48
C ARG A 105 -6.76 -16.04 5.89
N THR A 106 -6.27 -16.97 5.11
CA THR A 106 -6.33 -18.41 5.43
C THR A 106 -5.54 -18.72 6.69
N ILE A 107 -4.32 -18.24 6.82
CA ILE A 107 -3.48 -18.42 8.01
C ILE A 107 -4.18 -17.82 9.24
N ARG A 108 -4.72 -16.60 9.11
CA ARG A 108 -5.47 -15.95 10.19
C ARG A 108 -6.63 -16.82 10.68
N GLY A 109 -7.38 -17.43 9.76
CA GLY A 109 -8.47 -18.35 10.10
C GLY A 109 -8.00 -19.59 10.83
N MET A 110 -6.84 -20.12 10.45
CA MET A 110 -6.23 -21.29 11.12
C MET A 110 -5.77 -20.97 12.54
N LEU A 111 -5.27 -19.77 12.79
CA LEU A 111 -4.77 -19.36 14.10
C LEU A 111 -5.87 -19.27 15.16
N LYS A 112 -7.13 -19.20 14.79
CA LYS A 112 -8.25 -19.26 15.74
C LYS A 112 -8.33 -20.57 16.51
N SER A 113 -7.69 -21.63 16.00
CA SER A 113 -7.68 -22.96 16.63
C SER A 113 -6.57 -23.16 17.66
N PHE A 114 -5.72 -22.17 17.85
CA PHE A 114 -4.58 -22.24 18.76
C PHE A 114 -4.74 -21.32 19.98
#